data_0631183c5f6975113190028f13d6d389
#
_entry.id   0631183c5f6975113190028f13d6d389
#
_cell.length_a   1.000
_cell.length_b   1.000
_cell.length_c   1.000
_cell.angle_alpha   90.00
_cell.angle_beta   90.00
_cell.angle_gamma   90.00
#
_symmetry.space_group_name_H-M   'P 1'
#
loop_
_entity.id
_entity.type
_entity.pdbx_description
1 polymer ?
#
loop_
_entity_poly.entity_id
_entity_poly.type
_entity_poly.pdbx_seq_one_letter_code
_entity_poly.pdbx_strand_id
1 'polypeptide(L)'
;MWTFKFGSWSLGFGTDMNNGRKRPLALIILDGWGHSPKKEGNAIALAHTPFYDEISRNYPQTLLAASGLRVGLTPDAAGNSEVGHLNIGAGRIVQTDVANISNALKTGEFFENEVLKDAFAKAKASNSAVHLIGLMSDGDVHSSPANLFALVKMAKNERIKDVFIHCILDGRDVATRTADIYIEALEIKLADIGLGKIATLCGRYYAMDKDQNWERTARAYTMLVHSEGERATDAVTAIRGSFLRGISDEFIQPIILEEKSGVPIANIKNNDVVIFFNHRPDRMRQLVKSLAAADAVEFAVFGKPKIEVVCLTEYDRTFNLPVAFKQGNEINAMTKVFAENGVLNCRITETEKYAHLTYFLNGGIELEHPCEQRVFVPSLKNFVCETQPEMQCFKVTDKLLRGLEAGENDVFIVNLAATDMVAHTGNLEKTIEAVQFVDTCLGGILEKIRKIGGVAIITSDHGNCEEMADLLTGEPNNSHTTNLVPFHLVDDHAVDLKLREGGALEDVAPTILSILGIEKPVEMTGRDLRENVA
;
A
#
# COMPACT_ATOMS: atom_id res chain seq x y z
N MET A 1 -25.38 32.14 30.09
CA MET A 1 -25.15 31.23 31.23
C MET A 1 -25.86 29.92 30.90
N TRP A 2 -25.18 29.01 30.20
CA TRP A 2 -25.72 27.70 29.82
C TRP A 2 -24.90 26.66 30.57
N THR A 3 -25.55 26.00 31.52
CA THR A 3 -24.99 24.90 32.28
C THR A 3 -25.22 23.59 31.54
N PHE A 4 -24.15 23.01 31.02
CA PHE A 4 -24.20 21.63 30.55
C PHE A 4 -24.09 20.67 31.74
N LYS A 5 -25.13 19.86 31.95
CA LYS A 5 -25.07 18.72 32.86
C LYS A 5 -24.31 17.60 32.19
N PHE A 6 -23.13 17.27 32.68
CA PHE A 6 -22.45 16.02 32.34
C PHE A 6 -23.18 14.86 33.03
N GLY A 7 -23.79 14.00 32.20
CA GLY A 7 -24.30 12.72 32.64
C GLY A 7 -23.13 11.80 32.93
N SER A 8 -23.08 11.21 34.12
CA SER A 8 -22.10 10.19 34.51
C SER A 8 -22.41 8.88 33.77
N TRP A 9 -21.62 8.60 32.72
CA TRP A 9 -21.57 7.27 32.11
C TRP A 9 -20.49 6.48 32.84
N SER A 10 -20.87 5.50 33.65
CA SER A 10 -19.96 4.50 34.20
C SER A 10 -19.63 3.50 33.09
N LEU A 11 -18.50 3.69 32.41
CA LEU A 11 -17.91 2.70 31.53
C LEU A 11 -17.36 1.55 32.39
N GLY A 12 -17.90 0.35 32.17
CA GLY A 12 -17.45 -0.86 32.83
C GLY A 12 -16.11 -1.34 32.32
N PHE A 13 -15.03 -0.68 32.72
CA PHE A 13 -13.70 -1.25 32.69
C PHE A 13 -13.55 -2.12 33.95
N GLY A 14 -13.20 -3.39 33.76
CA GLY A 14 -12.84 -4.25 34.87
C GLY A 14 -11.72 -3.59 35.70
N THR A 15 -12.11 -2.97 36.80
CA THR A 15 -11.18 -2.35 37.75
C THR A 15 -10.67 -3.43 38.69
N ASP A 16 -9.60 -4.10 38.34
CA ASP A 16 -8.72 -4.66 39.34
C ASP A 16 -7.83 -3.50 39.87
N MET A 17 -8.21 -3.00 40.99
CA MET A 17 -7.67 -1.79 41.60
C MET A 17 -6.37 -2.09 42.36
N ASN A 18 -5.25 -1.91 41.70
CA ASN A 18 -4.04 -1.49 42.36
C ASN A 18 -3.71 -0.05 41.88
N ASN A 19 -4.05 0.93 42.63
CA ASN A 19 -3.78 2.38 42.43
C ASN A 19 -4.58 3.16 41.35
N GLY A 20 -5.79 2.79 40.94
CA GLY A 20 -6.65 3.63 40.11
C GLY A 20 -6.17 3.95 38.68
N ARG A 21 -5.14 3.26 38.19
CA ARG A 21 -4.65 3.36 36.79
C ARG A 21 -5.33 2.31 35.91
N LYS A 22 -5.77 2.73 34.74
CA LYS A 22 -6.23 1.80 33.69
C LYS A 22 -5.07 0.87 33.28
N ARG A 23 -5.36 -0.37 32.95
CA ARG A 23 -4.38 -1.32 32.38
C ARG A 23 -4.04 -0.90 30.96
N PRO A 24 -2.82 -0.47 30.63
CA PRO A 24 -2.48 -0.12 29.26
C PRO A 24 -2.44 -1.36 28.36
N LEU A 25 -2.85 -1.19 27.09
CA LEU A 25 -2.72 -2.20 26.05
C LEU A 25 -1.61 -1.80 25.08
N ALA A 26 -0.72 -2.73 24.74
CA ALA A 26 0.30 -2.53 23.72
C ALA A 26 0.09 -3.52 22.55
N LEU A 27 -0.13 -3.00 21.34
CA LEU A 27 -0.04 -3.77 20.10
C LEU A 27 1.39 -3.65 19.57
N ILE A 28 2.11 -4.76 19.52
CA ILE A 28 3.48 -4.84 19.02
C ILE A 28 3.46 -5.59 17.70
N ILE A 29 3.82 -4.89 16.63
CA ILE A 29 3.91 -5.45 15.27
C ILE A 29 5.39 -5.73 15.00
N LEU A 30 5.72 -7.02 14.90
CA LEU A 30 7.03 -7.52 14.47
C LEU A 30 7.01 -7.58 12.94
N ASP A 31 7.49 -6.53 12.27
CA ASP A 31 7.37 -6.37 10.82
C ASP A 31 8.08 -7.50 10.06
N GLY A 32 7.38 -8.14 9.13
CA GLY A 32 7.93 -9.24 8.34
C GLY A 32 8.16 -10.55 9.08
N TRP A 33 7.56 -10.74 10.27
CA TRP A 33 7.73 -11.94 11.11
C TRP A 33 6.65 -12.99 10.79
N GLY A 34 6.91 -13.81 9.77
CA GLY A 34 6.00 -14.90 9.39
C GLY A 34 6.20 -16.18 10.23
N HIS A 35 5.37 -17.17 9.98
CA HIS A 35 5.45 -18.49 10.60
C HIS A 35 5.76 -19.57 9.57
N SER A 36 6.87 -20.29 9.76
CA SER A 36 7.20 -21.48 8.99
C SER A 36 7.72 -22.58 9.91
N PRO A 37 7.26 -23.85 9.75
CA PRO A 37 7.78 -24.98 10.50
C PRO A 37 9.19 -25.43 10.05
N LYS A 38 9.68 -24.90 8.92
CA LYS A 38 10.98 -25.24 8.35
C LYS A 38 12.07 -24.43 9.04
N LYS A 39 13.28 -25.02 9.18
CA LYS A 39 14.44 -24.35 9.74
C LYS A 39 15.37 -23.78 8.67
N GLU A 40 15.48 -24.47 7.54
CA GLU A 40 16.33 -24.05 6.43
C GLU A 40 15.86 -22.72 5.88
N GLY A 41 16.75 -21.73 5.83
CA GLY A 41 16.43 -20.38 5.36
C GLY A 41 15.51 -19.57 6.26
N ASN A 42 15.18 -20.05 7.46
CA ASN A 42 14.30 -19.40 8.42
C ASN A 42 15.10 -18.65 9.48
N ALA A 43 15.20 -17.32 9.34
CA ALA A 43 15.97 -16.50 10.27
C ALA A 43 15.43 -16.54 11.70
N ILE A 44 14.10 -16.68 11.88
CA ILE A 44 13.46 -16.77 13.19
C ILE A 44 13.84 -18.08 13.88
N ALA A 45 13.73 -19.21 13.17
CA ALA A 45 14.00 -20.53 13.71
C ALA A 45 15.50 -20.79 13.96
N LEU A 46 16.39 -20.01 13.33
CA LEU A 46 17.85 -20.08 13.49
C LEU A 46 18.36 -19.07 14.53
N ALA A 47 17.61 -18.05 14.85
CA ALA A 47 17.98 -17.05 15.85
C ALA A 47 17.80 -17.57 17.28
N HIS A 48 18.47 -16.93 18.24
CA HIS A 48 18.24 -17.13 19.66
C HIS A 48 17.17 -16.12 20.12
N THR A 49 15.95 -16.63 20.37
CA THR A 49 14.75 -15.83 20.65
C THR A 49 14.09 -16.23 21.98
N PRO A 50 14.78 -16.09 23.13
CA PRO A 50 14.30 -16.62 24.41
C PRO A 50 12.99 -15.97 24.86
N PHE A 51 12.75 -14.71 24.54
CA PHE A 51 11.52 -14.02 24.97
C PHE A 51 10.32 -14.36 24.09
N TYR A 52 10.52 -14.47 22.78
CA TYR A 52 9.49 -14.96 21.86
C TYR A 52 9.14 -16.42 22.14
N ASP A 53 10.13 -17.25 22.42
CA ASP A 53 9.95 -18.65 22.81
C ASP A 53 9.20 -18.77 24.15
N GLU A 54 9.43 -17.86 25.08
CA GLU A 54 8.72 -17.83 26.37
C GLU A 54 7.24 -17.55 26.18
N ILE A 55 6.90 -16.49 25.39
CA ILE A 55 5.48 -16.17 25.18
C ILE A 55 4.76 -17.26 24.39
N SER A 56 5.44 -17.87 23.43
CA SER A 56 4.87 -18.97 22.63
C SER A 56 4.56 -20.23 23.45
N ARG A 57 5.25 -20.42 24.58
CA ARG A 57 4.99 -21.55 25.48
C ARG A 57 3.97 -21.28 26.56
N ASN A 58 3.88 -20.01 27.02
CA ASN A 58 3.19 -19.70 28.26
C ASN A 58 1.89 -18.90 28.06
N TYR A 59 1.65 -18.35 26.87
CA TYR A 59 0.49 -17.49 26.63
C TYR A 59 -0.36 -17.99 25.45
N PRO A 60 -1.65 -17.63 25.42
CA PRO A 60 -2.53 -17.94 24.30
C PRO A 60 -1.97 -17.44 22.97
N GLN A 61 -1.98 -18.32 21.95
CA GLN A 61 -1.49 -17.98 20.62
C GLN A 61 -2.35 -18.60 19.52
N THR A 62 -2.34 -17.98 18.35
CA THR A 62 -2.92 -18.50 17.10
C THR A 62 -2.16 -17.95 15.91
N LEU A 63 -2.48 -18.44 14.72
CA LEU A 63 -1.91 -17.95 13.46
C LEU A 63 -2.97 -17.20 12.66
N LEU A 64 -2.58 -16.09 12.04
CA LEU A 64 -3.44 -15.24 11.22
C LEU A 64 -3.03 -15.30 9.76
N ALA A 65 -4.01 -15.30 8.87
CA ALA A 65 -3.77 -15.08 7.46
C ALA A 65 -3.38 -13.62 7.20
N ALA A 66 -2.26 -13.42 6.51
CA ALA A 66 -1.65 -12.11 6.21
C ALA A 66 -1.38 -11.91 4.71
N SER A 67 -1.97 -12.74 3.82
CA SER A 67 -1.73 -12.75 2.39
C SER A 67 -2.98 -13.10 1.58
N GLY A 68 -2.91 -12.93 0.27
CA GLY A 68 -3.95 -13.32 -0.66
C GLY A 68 -5.32 -12.70 -0.39
N LEU A 69 -6.37 -13.43 -0.71
CA LEU A 69 -7.77 -12.96 -0.57
C LEU A 69 -8.15 -12.58 0.87
N ARG A 70 -7.49 -13.18 1.86
CA ARG A 70 -7.76 -12.95 3.28
C ARG A 70 -7.32 -11.57 3.77
N VAL A 71 -6.59 -10.83 2.95
CA VAL A 71 -6.18 -9.43 3.21
C VAL A 71 -6.53 -8.49 2.05
N GLY A 72 -7.38 -8.93 1.12
CA GLY A 72 -7.85 -8.11 0.01
C GLY A 72 -6.87 -8.01 -1.17
N LEU A 73 -5.95 -8.95 -1.29
CA LEU A 73 -5.04 -9.11 -2.41
C LEU A 73 -5.55 -10.18 -3.40
N THR A 74 -4.84 -10.36 -4.52
CA THR A 74 -5.10 -11.49 -5.42
C THR A 74 -4.74 -12.83 -4.74
N PRO A 75 -5.27 -13.99 -5.17
CA PRO A 75 -5.18 -15.25 -4.42
C PRO A 75 -3.78 -15.66 -3.98
N ASP A 76 -2.79 -15.52 -4.85
CA ASP A 76 -1.42 -16.00 -4.62
C ASP A 76 -0.45 -14.86 -4.28
N ALA A 77 -0.96 -13.66 -4.02
CA ALA A 77 -0.11 -12.52 -3.70
C ALA A 77 0.39 -12.59 -2.25
N ALA A 78 1.68 -12.42 -2.06
CA ALA A 78 2.30 -12.24 -0.76
C ALA A 78 1.72 -11.01 -0.03
N GLY A 79 1.72 -11.04 1.30
CA GLY A 79 1.37 -9.89 2.12
C GLY A 79 2.38 -8.75 1.95
N ASN A 80 2.03 -7.58 2.47
CA ASN A 80 2.93 -6.44 2.53
C ASN A 80 2.50 -5.48 3.65
N SER A 81 3.40 -4.58 4.06
CA SER A 81 3.16 -3.69 5.18
C SER A 81 1.97 -2.74 4.97
N GLU A 82 1.73 -2.27 3.74
CA GLU A 82 0.59 -1.39 3.43
C GLU A 82 -0.73 -2.10 3.74
N VAL A 83 -0.91 -3.27 3.15
CA VAL A 83 -2.14 -4.06 3.28
C VAL A 83 -2.28 -4.65 4.68
N GLY A 84 -1.19 -5.10 5.29
CA GLY A 84 -1.19 -5.65 6.64
C GLY A 84 -1.70 -4.63 7.67
N HIS A 85 -1.08 -3.45 7.71
CA HIS A 85 -1.50 -2.38 8.62
C HIS A 85 -2.91 -1.86 8.33
N LEU A 86 -3.29 -1.79 7.03
CA LEU A 86 -4.64 -1.39 6.63
C LEU A 86 -5.71 -2.35 7.18
N ASN A 87 -5.50 -3.66 7.06
CA ASN A 87 -6.46 -4.65 7.58
C ASN A 87 -6.47 -4.70 9.10
N ILE A 88 -5.29 -4.59 9.76
CA ILE A 88 -5.19 -4.47 11.22
C ILE A 88 -6.00 -3.28 11.73
N GLY A 89 -5.88 -2.11 11.10
CA GLY A 89 -6.58 -0.90 11.50
C GLY A 89 -8.06 -0.91 11.17
N ALA A 90 -8.42 -1.43 9.99
CA ALA A 90 -9.80 -1.43 9.49
C ALA A 90 -10.71 -2.45 10.18
N GLY A 91 -10.15 -3.51 10.79
CA GLY A 91 -10.94 -4.59 11.38
C GLY A 91 -11.82 -5.34 10.37
N ARG A 92 -11.46 -5.28 9.10
CA ARG A 92 -12.14 -5.96 7.97
C ARG A 92 -11.17 -6.15 6.81
N ILE A 93 -11.51 -7.06 5.90
CA ILE A 93 -10.76 -7.18 4.64
C ILE A 93 -11.00 -5.92 3.81
N VAL A 94 -9.93 -5.19 3.52
CA VAL A 94 -9.96 -4.04 2.62
C VAL A 94 -9.34 -4.45 1.29
N GLN A 95 -10.16 -4.53 0.27
CA GLN A 95 -9.67 -4.85 -1.06
C GLN A 95 -8.81 -3.70 -1.58
N THR A 96 -7.63 -4.04 -2.08
CA THR A 96 -6.79 -3.08 -2.80
C THR A 96 -7.43 -2.69 -4.12
N ASP A 97 -7.07 -1.52 -4.65
CA ASP A 97 -7.54 -1.08 -5.97
C ASP A 97 -7.23 -2.12 -7.05
N VAL A 98 -6.05 -2.75 -6.99
CA VAL A 98 -5.65 -3.83 -7.90
C VAL A 98 -6.60 -5.02 -7.82
N ALA A 99 -6.87 -5.51 -6.60
CA ALA A 99 -7.77 -6.64 -6.40
C ALA A 99 -9.21 -6.31 -6.82
N ASN A 100 -9.69 -5.11 -6.50
CA ASN A 100 -11.01 -4.63 -6.89
C ASN A 100 -11.18 -4.57 -8.41
N ILE A 101 -10.23 -3.94 -9.12
CA ILE A 101 -10.26 -3.83 -10.57
C ILE A 101 -10.11 -5.21 -11.22
N SER A 102 -9.21 -6.06 -10.71
CA SER A 102 -9.01 -7.42 -11.21
C SER A 102 -10.29 -8.27 -11.07
N ASN A 103 -11.00 -8.12 -9.96
CA ASN A 103 -12.29 -8.79 -9.74
C ASN A 103 -13.35 -8.24 -10.70
N ALA A 104 -13.46 -6.93 -10.85
CA ALA A 104 -14.40 -6.31 -11.79
C ALA A 104 -14.14 -6.76 -13.24
N LEU A 105 -12.88 -6.95 -13.63
CA LEU A 105 -12.52 -7.52 -14.93
C LEU A 105 -12.99 -8.96 -15.08
N LYS A 106 -12.83 -9.80 -14.05
CA LYS A 106 -13.24 -11.22 -14.05
C LYS A 106 -14.76 -11.38 -14.07
N THR A 107 -15.48 -10.56 -13.32
CA THR A 107 -16.96 -10.61 -13.23
C THR A 107 -17.64 -9.91 -14.42
N GLY A 108 -16.92 -9.05 -15.14
CA GLY A 108 -17.48 -8.22 -16.20
C GLY A 108 -18.01 -6.86 -15.73
N GLU A 109 -18.04 -6.60 -14.43
CA GLU A 109 -18.47 -5.32 -13.83
C GLU A 109 -17.66 -4.12 -14.32
N PHE A 110 -16.40 -4.35 -14.72
CA PHE A 110 -15.57 -3.30 -15.33
C PHE A 110 -16.27 -2.64 -16.52
N PHE A 111 -16.93 -3.45 -17.37
CA PHE A 111 -17.62 -2.97 -18.57
C PHE A 111 -18.95 -2.30 -18.27
N GLU A 112 -19.46 -2.42 -17.06
CA GLU A 112 -20.67 -1.77 -16.56
C GLU A 112 -20.39 -0.48 -15.77
N ASN A 113 -19.12 -0.11 -15.59
CA ASN A 113 -18.70 1.05 -14.82
C ASN A 113 -19.27 2.35 -15.40
N GLU A 114 -20.14 3.01 -14.65
CA GLU A 114 -20.90 4.19 -15.09
C GLU A 114 -19.99 5.39 -15.42
N VAL A 115 -18.88 5.58 -14.67
CA VAL A 115 -17.93 6.68 -14.91
C VAL A 115 -17.22 6.51 -16.25
N LEU A 116 -16.80 5.28 -16.58
CA LEU A 116 -16.19 4.97 -17.86
C LEU A 116 -17.19 5.09 -19.01
N LYS A 117 -18.42 4.59 -18.82
CA LYS A 117 -19.50 4.74 -19.82
C LYS A 117 -19.81 6.21 -20.11
N ASP A 118 -19.92 7.04 -19.07
CA ASP A 118 -20.15 8.49 -19.21
C ASP A 118 -19.01 9.17 -19.99
N ALA A 119 -17.74 8.81 -19.68
CA ALA A 119 -16.58 9.32 -20.39
C ALA A 119 -16.63 8.98 -21.89
N PHE A 120 -16.89 7.72 -22.24
CA PHE A 120 -17.05 7.31 -23.65
C PHE A 120 -18.28 7.97 -24.33
N ALA A 121 -19.37 8.13 -23.61
CA ALA A 121 -20.56 8.84 -24.12
C ALA A 121 -20.25 10.31 -24.45
N LYS A 122 -19.49 11.01 -23.60
CA LYS A 122 -19.02 12.37 -23.83
C LYS A 122 -18.11 12.47 -25.05
N ALA A 123 -17.13 11.57 -25.19
CA ALA A 123 -16.28 11.51 -26.37
C ALA A 123 -17.08 11.31 -27.66
N LYS A 124 -18.05 10.40 -27.63
CA LYS A 124 -18.94 10.12 -28.75
C LYS A 124 -19.82 11.31 -29.12
N ALA A 125 -20.40 11.98 -28.12
CA ALA A 125 -21.26 13.17 -28.33
C ALA A 125 -20.48 14.33 -28.95
N SER A 126 -19.22 14.52 -28.55
CA SER A 126 -18.33 15.55 -29.08
C SER A 126 -17.61 15.16 -30.37
N ASN A 127 -17.75 13.91 -30.83
CA ASN A 127 -16.97 13.30 -31.90
C ASN A 127 -15.45 13.55 -31.70
N SER A 128 -14.98 13.39 -30.46
CA SER A 128 -13.61 13.64 -30.03
C SER A 128 -12.86 12.33 -29.77
N ALA A 129 -11.55 12.42 -29.63
CA ALA A 129 -10.69 11.27 -29.35
C ALA A 129 -10.72 10.87 -27.86
N VAL A 130 -10.36 9.61 -27.62
CA VAL A 130 -10.08 9.07 -26.29
C VAL A 130 -8.57 8.79 -26.20
N HIS A 131 -7.93 9.34 -25.18
CA HIS A 131 -6.52 9.15 -24.87
C HIS A 131 -6.37 8.29 -23.62
N LEU A 132 -5.66 7.19 -23.71
CA LEU A 132 -5.37 6.27 -22.62
C LEU A 132 -3.92 6.44 -22.20
N ILE A 133 -3.66 6.83 -20.94
CA ILE A 133 -2.33 7.14 -20.43
C ILE A 133 -2.01 6.23 -19.25
N GLY A 134 -0.85 5.57 -19.27
CA GLY A 134 -0.40 4.77 -18.13
C GLY A 134 0.85 3.95 -18.39
N LEU A 135 1.33 3.29 -17.33
CA LEU A 135 2.53 2.45 -17.36
C LEU A 135 2.22 1.14 -18.10
N MET A 136 3.09 0.77 -19.03
CA MET A 136 2.94 -0.42 -19.87
C MET A 136 4.00 -1.46 -19.52
N SER A 137 3.71 -2.30 -18.54
CA SER A 137 4.47 -3.49 -18.14
C SER A 137 3.55 -4.47 -17.42
N ASP A 138 4.00 -5.67 -17.17
CA ASP A 138 3.31 -6.72 -16.39
C ASP A 138 3.78 -6.82 -14.94
N GLY A 139 4.51 -5.82 -14.45
CA GLY A 139 4.96 -5.78 -13.06
C GLY A 139 3.85 -5.58 -12.03
N ASP A 140 2.64 -5.21 -12.46
CA ASP A 140 1.41 -5.03 -11.67
C ASP A 140 1.54 -4.12 -10.42
N VAL A 141 2.64 -3.35 -10.30
CA VAL A 141 2.88 -2.44 -9.16
C VAL A 141 2.07 -1.14 -9.30
N HIS A 142 2.09 -0.53 -10.46
CA HIS A 142 1.43 0.76 -10.73
C HIS A 142 0.27 0.64 -11.70
N SER A 143 0.34 -0.31 -12.62
CA SER A 143 -0.62 -0.51 -13.70
C SER A 143 -0.63 -1.97 -14.14
N SER A 144 -1.66 -2.36 -14.87
CA SER A 144 -1.75 -3.67 -15.53
C SER A 144 -2.14 -3.49 -16.99
N PRO A 145 -1.51 -4.24 -17.94
CA PRO A 145 -1.96 -4.29 -19.33
C PRO A 145 -3.43 -4.70 -19.48
N ALA A 146 -3.94 -5.50 -18.53
CA ALA A 146 -5.34 -5.92 -18.53
C ALA A 146 -6.31 -4.73 -18.44
N ASN A 147 -5.94 -3.70 -17.64
CA ASN A 147 -6.73 -2.47 -17.51
C ASN A 147 -6.83 -1.74 -18.86
N LEU A 148 -5.68 -1.58 -19.54
CA LEU A 148 -5.63 -0.94 -20.85
C LEU A 148 -6.45 -1.72 -21.89
N PHE A 149 -6.27 -3.04 -21.95
CA PHE A 149 -7.01 -3.86 -22.92
C PHE A 149 -8.53 -3.84 -22.69
N ALA A 150 -8.95 -3.79 -21.43
CA ALA A 150 -10.37 -3.65 -21.10
C ALA A 150 -10.92 -2.29 -21.54
N LEU A 151 -10.21 -1.19 -21.30
CA LEU A 151 -10.59 0.15 -21.77
C LEU A 151 -10.70 0.22 -23.30
N VAL A 152 -9.74 -0.36 -24.04
CA VAL A 152 -9.80 -0.40 -25.52
C VAL A 152 -11.00 -1.23 -26.00
N LYS A 153 -11.27 -2.39 -25.38
CA LYS A 153 -12.45 -3.21 -25.68
C LYS A 153 -13.75 -2.45 -25.39
N MET A 154 -13.81 -1.75 -24.25
CA MET A 154 -14.96 -0.95 -23.87
C MET A 154 -15.19 0.19 -24.87
N ALA A 155 -14.12 0.90 -25.26
CA ALA A 155 -14.18 1.94 -26.30
C ALA A 155 -14.70 1.39 -27.64
N LYS A 156 -14.28 0.18 -28.03
CA LYS A 156 -14.80 -0.50 -29.22
C LYS A 156 -16.29 -0.82 -29.11
N ASN A 157 -16.74 -1.35 -27.97
CA ASN A 157 -18.14 -1.65 -27.72
C ASN A 157 -18.99 -0.38 -27.77
N GLU A 158 -18.48 0.75 -27.25
CA GLU A 158 -19.11 2.07 -27.30
C GLU A 158 -19.01 2.75 -28.69
N ARG A 159 -18.34 2.12 -29.67
CA ARG A 159 -18.13 2.60 -31.03
C ARG A 159 -17.36 3.93 -31.10
N ILE A 160 -16.36 4.10 -30.23
CA ILE A 160 -15.40 5.20 -30.33
C ILE A 160 -14.53 4.95 -31.57
N LYS A 161 -14.28 6.00 -32.36
CA LYS A 161 -13.51 5.88 -33.61
C LYS A 161 -12.01 6.03 -33.37
N ASP A 162 -11.64 7.02 -32.55
CA ASP A 162 -10.26 7.43 -32.35
C ASP A 162 -9.84 7.18 -30.89
N VAL A 163 -9.00 6.16 -30.72
CA VAL A 163 -8.42 5.78 -29.41
C VAL A 163 -6.91 5.82 -29.55
N PHE A 164 -6.26 6.64 -28.74
CA PHE A 164 -4.81 6.81 -28.72
C PHE A 164 -4.21 6.41 -27.40
N ILE A 165 -3.11 5.67 -27.44
CA ILE A 165 -2.41 5.18 -26.27
C ILE A 165 -1.09 5.95 -26.10
N HIS A 166 -0.87 6.44 -24.90
CA HIS A 166 0.34 7.12 -24.47
C HIS A 166 1.03 6.21 -23.46
N CYS A 167 2.03 5.45 -23.92
CA CYS A 167 2.68 4.44 -23.11
C CYS A 167 3.79 5.07 -22.26
N ILE A 168 3.69 4.88 -20.94
CA ILE A 168 4.79 5.14 -20.03
C ILE A 168 5.60 3.83 -19.93
N LEU A 169 6.92 3.92 -20.11
CA LEU A 169 7.83 2.76 -20.11
C LEU A 169 8.43 2.55 -18.73
N ASP A 170 8.55 1.29 -18.31
CA ASP A 170 8.90 0.89 -16.96
C ASP A 170 10.42 0.75 -16.74
N GLY A 171 10.94 -0.49 -16.70
CA GLY A 171 12.34 -0.81 -16.43
C GLY A 171 12.76 -0.67 -14.97
N ARG A 172 11.79 -0.62 -14.04
CA ARG A 172 12.00 -0.55 -12.59
C ARG A 172 11.23 -1.60 -11.83
N ASP A 173 9.95 -1.79 -12.16
CA ASP A 173 9.10 -2.83 -11.57
C ASP A 173 9.23 -4.14 -12.36
N VAL A 174 9.86 -4.09 -13.54
CA VAL A 174 10.27 -5.22 -14.38
C VAL A 174 11.73 -5.07 -14.80
N ALA A 175 12.32 -6.11 -15.37
CA ALA A 175 13.69 -6.08 -15.86
C ALA A 175 13.93 -4.92 -16.83
N THR A 176 15.10 -4.31 -16.76
CA THR A 176 15.49 -3.22 -17.67
C THR A 176 15.69 -3.75 -19.09
N ARG A 177 15.42 -2.91 -20.09
CA ARG A 177 15.51 -3.22 -21.52
C ARG A 177 14.53 -4.30 -21.99
N THR A 178 13.30 -4.20 -21.47
CA THR A 178 12.19 -5.09 -21.83
C THR A 178 10.99 -4.34 -22.42
N ALA A 179 11.02 -3.01 -22.45
CA ALA A 179 9.89 -2.21 -22.94
C ALA A 179 9.52 -2.51 -24.39
N ASP A 180 10.47 -2.87 -25.24
CA ASP A 180 10.20 -3.27 -26.64
C ASP A 180 9.31 -4.52 -26.72
N ILE A 181 9.47 -5.48 -25.78
CA ILE A 181 8.64 -6.69 -25.72
C ILE A 181 7.19 -6.32 -25.36
N TYR A 182 7.00 -5.46 -24.37
CA TYR A 182 5.65 -5.03 -23.96
C TYR A 182 4.95 -4.21 -25.01
N ILE A 183 5.68 -3.34 -25.73
CA ILE A 183 5.11 -2.53 -26.79
C ILE A 183 4.76 -3.39 -28.02
N GLU A 184 5.60 -4.36 -28.39
CA GLU A 184 5.29 -5.32 -29.45
C GLU A 184 4.04 -6.14 -29.12
N ALA A 185 3.92 -6.63 -27.88
CA ALA A 185 2.73 -7.34 -27.40
C ALA A 185 1.48 -6.44 -27.42
N LEU A 186 1.63 -5.16 -27.09
CA LEU A 186 0.54 -4.17 -27.17
C LEU A 186 0.08 -3.97 -28.62
N GLU A 187 0.99 -3.78 -29.58
CA GLU A 187 0.65 -3.62 -30.99
C GLU A 187 -0.14 -4.82 -31.54
N ILE A 188 0.32 -6.04 -31.22
CA ILE A 188 -0.39 -7.28 -31.58
C ILE A 188 -1.80 -7.28 -30.98
N LYS A 189 -1.93 -6.89 -29.72
CA LYS A 189 -3.24 -6.88 -29.02
C LYS A 189 -4.19 -5.81 -29.56
N LEU A 190 -3.69 -4.64 -29.90
CA LEU A 190 -4.49 -3.59 -30.54
C LEU A 190 -4.98 -4.00 -31.92
N ALA A 191 -4.13 -4.67 -32.70
CA ALA A 191 -4.51 -5.24 -33.98
C ALA A 191 -5.59 -6.32 -33.85
N ASP A 192 -5.49 -7.22 -32.85
CA ASP A 192 -6.50 -8.24 -32.54
C ASP A 192 -7.85 -7.59 -32.13
N ILE A 193 -7.81 -6.58 -31.28
CA ILE A 193 -9.02 -5.83 -30.90
C ILE A 193 -9.57 -5.04 -32.12
N GLY A 194 -8.71 -4.57 -33.02
CA GLY A 194 -9.07 -3.76 -34.19
C GLY A 194 -9.40 -2.31 -33.85
N LEU A 195 -8.85 -1.78 -32.76
CA LEU A 195 -9.00 -0.39 -32.32
C LEU A 195 -7.80 0.03 -31.50
N GLY A 196 -7.43 1.31 -31.59
CA GLY A 196 -6.35 1.94 -30.84
C GLY A 196 -5.05 2.05 -31.63
N LYS A 197 -4.33 3.15 -31.41
CA LYS A 197 -2.99 3.43 -31.96
C LYS A 197 -2.09 3.95 -30.86
N ILE A 198 -0.85 3.48 -30.80
CA ILE A 198 0.15 4.09 -29.91
C ILE A 198 0.55 5.44 -30.50
N ALA A 199 0.44 6.49 -29.70
CA ALA A 199 0.73 7.86 -30.15
C ALA A 199 2.05 8.39 -29.60
N THR A 200 2.40 8.02 -28.35
CA THR A 200 3.64 8.48 -27.72
C THR A 200 4.23 7.42 -26.80
N LEU A 201 5.54 7.52 -26.58
CA LEU A 201 6.31 6.73 -25.62
C LEU A 201 7.13 7.65 -24.73
N CYS A 202 7.20 7.36 -23.43
CA CYS A 202 7.99 8.16 -22.50
C CYS A 202 8.39 7.30 -21.29
N GLY A 203 9.63 7.33 -20.87
CA GLY A 203 10.10 6.66 -19.67
C GLY A 203 9.44 7.22 -18.41
N ARG A 204 9.22 6.34 -17.44
CA ARG A 204 8.59 6.69 -16.14
C ARG A 204 9.33 7.77 -15.36
N TYR A 205 10.62 7.94 -15.59
CA TYR A 205 11.43 9.01 -15.01
C TYR A 205 10.85 10.40 -15.26
N TYR A 206 10.20 10.60 -16.41
CA TYR A 206 9.57 11.87 -16.80
C TYR A 206 8.09 11.92 -16.43
N ALA A 207 7.34 10.88 -16.79
CA ALA A 207 5.87 10.87 -16.70
C ALA A 207 5.34 10.45 -15.31
N MET A 208 6.17 9.86 -14.47
CA MET A 208 5.78 9.34 -13.15
C MET A 208 6.68 9.89 -12.03
N ASP A 209 7.14 11.12 -12.13
CA ASP A 209 7.82 11.82 -11.03
C ASP A 209 6.83 12.11 -9.91
N LYS A 210 7.26 11.90 -8.65
CA LYS A 210 6.47 12.18 -7.44
C LYS A 210 7.16 13.16 -6.49
N ASP A 211 8.41 13.52 -6.79
CA ASP A 211 9.29 14.27 -5.90
C ASP A 211 9.38 15.75 -6.29
N GLN A 212 8.34 16.26 -7.00
CA GLN A 212 8.19 17.65 -7.44
C GLN A 212 9.30 18.14 -8.41
N ASN A 213 9.90 17.20 -9.16
CA ASN A 213 10.80 17.57 -10.25
C ASN A 213 9.99 18.00 -11.49
N TRP A 214 9.37 19.17 -11.40
CA TRP A 214 8.40 19.65 -12.39
C TRP A 214 8.95 19.74 -13.81
N GLU A 215 10.25 19.92 -14.00
CA GLU A 215 10.89 19.88 -15.33
C GLU A 215 10.70 18.52 -16.04
N ARG A 216 10.68 17.42 -15.27
CA ARG A 216 10.43 16.08 -15.82
C ARG A 216 8.98 15.96 -16.27
N THR A 217 8.05 16.35 -15.39
CA THR A 217 6.61 16.35 -15.69
C THR A 217 6.29 17.25 -16.88
N ALA A 218 6.95 18.41 -16.99
CA ALA A 218 6.78 19.34 -18.11
C ALA A 218 7.12 18.68 -19.46
N ARG A 219 8.19 17.87 -19.53
CA ARG A 219 8.54 17.13 -20.76
C ARG A 219 7.47 16.12 -21.16
N ALA A 220 6.90 15.39 -20.20
CA ALA A 220 5.78 14.49 -20.48
C ALA A 220 4.53 15.27 -20.91
N TYR A 221 4.24 16.40 -20.27
CA TYR A 221 3.12 17.27 -20.63
C TYR A 221 3.26 17.82 -22.07
N THR A 222 4.42 18.39 -22.43
CA THR A 222 4.64 18.97 -23.77
C THR A 222 4.61 17.90 -24.86
N MET A 223 5.05 16.67 -24.56
CA MET A 223 4.86 15.52 -25.44
C MET A 223 3.38 15.27 -25.71
N LEU A 224 2.55 15.20 -24.68
CA LEU A 224 1.14 14.86 -24.80
C LEU A 224 0.30 15.94 -25.50
N VAL A 225 0.60 17.22 -25.21
CA VAL A 225 -0.22 18.35 -25.68
C VAL A 225 0.36 19.01 -26.93
N HIS A 226 1.68 19.17 -27.00
CA HIS A 226 2.36 19.93 -28.07
C HIS A 226 3.10 19.05 -29.08
N SER A 227 3.12 17.73 -28.87
CA SER A 227 3.90 16.80 -29.68
C SER A 227 5.38 17.18 -29.74
N GLU A 228 5.96 17.55 -28.59
CA GLU A 228 7.38 17.86 -28.45
C GLU A 228 8.14 16.60 -27.98
N GLY A 229 9.14 16.17 -28.76
CA GLY A 229 9.95 14.98 -28.46
C GLY A 229 10.69 14.45 -29.70
N GLU A 230 11.41 13.35 -29.50
CA GLU A 230 12.00 12.61 -30.61
C GLU A 230 10.88 12.10 -31.54
N ARG A 231 11.16 12.02 -32.86
CA ARG A 231 10.18 11.58 -33.87
C ARG A 231 10.50 10.18 -34.32
N ALA A 232 9.48 9.33 -34.42
CA ALA A 232 9.62 7.96 -34.91
C ALA A 232 8.34 7.49 -35.62
N THR A 233 8.49 6.58 -36.57
CA THR A 233 7.37 5.98 -37.30
C THR A 233 7.06 4.56 -36.81
N ASP A 234 7.91 3.99 -35.94
CA ASP A 234 7.79 2.64 -35.40
C ASP A 234 8.21 2.63 -33.93
N ALA A 235 7.32 2.17 -33.06
CA ALA A 235 7.49 2.24 -31.60
C ALA A 235 8.61 1.33 -31.11
N VAL A 236 8.63 0.08 -31.58
CA VAL A 236 9.61 -0.93 -31.14
C VAL A 236 11.02 -0.53 -31.59
N THR A 237 11.16 -0.07 -32.84
CA THR A 237 12.44 0.41 -33.37
C THR A 237 12.97 1.62 -32.61
N ALA A 238 12.11 2.54 -32.21
CA ALA A 238 12.50 3.72 -31.44
C ALA A 238 13.03 3.34 -30.04
N ILE A 239 12.39 2.38 -29.38
CA ILE A 239 12.84 1.85 -28.07
C ILE A 239 14.20 1.15 -28.22
N ARG A 240 14.34 0.24 -29.18
CA ARG A 240 15.60 -0.46 -29.46
C ARG A 240 16.73 0.51 -29.84
N GLY A 241 16.41 1.56 -30.56
CA GLY A 241 17.35 2.67 -30.83
C GLY A 241 17.82 3.37 -29.56
N SER A 242 16.95 3.56 -28.57
CA SER A 242 17.33 4.11 -27.26
C SER A 242 18.23 3.14 -26.48
N PHE A 243 17.95 1.84 -26.53
CA PHE A 243 18.81 0.81 -25.91
C PHE A 243 20.21 0.77 -26.50
N LEU A 244 20.32 0.93 -27.82
CA LEU A 244 21.62 1.03 -28.51
C LEU A 244 22.42 2.27 -28.08
N ARG A 245 21.75 3.36 -27.71
CA ARG A 245 22.37 4.56 -27.15
C ARG A 245 22.71 4.42 -25.65
N GLY A 246 22.47 3.26 -25.03
CA GLY A 246 22.73 3.03 -23.60
C GLY A 246 21.65 3.55 -22.67
N ILE A 247 20.49 3.97 -23.20
CA ILE A 247 19.36 4.48 -22.42
C ILE A 247 18.40 3.32 -22.14
N SER A 248 18.10 3.06 -20.85
CA SER A 248 17.12 2.04 -20.45
C SER A 248 15.70 2.61 -20.40
N ASP A 249 14.74 1.73 -20.30
CA ASP A 249 13.29 1.98 -20.37
C ASP A 249 12.85 3.22 -19.61
N GLU A 250 13.16 3.31 -18.31
CA GLU A 250 12.70 4.38 -17.44
C GLU A 250 13.24 5.77 -17.82
N PHE A 251 14.38 5.82 -18.54
CA PHE A 251 15.05 7.07 -18.95
C PHE A 251 14.82 7.44 -20.41
N ILE A 252 14.03 6.65 -21.17
CA ILE A 252 13.70 6.99 -22.55
C ILE A 252 12.98 8.32 -22.57
N GLN A 253 13.53 9.26 -23.35
CA GLN A 253 12.96 10.60 -23.52
C GLN A 253 11.64 10.54 -24.28
N PRO A 254 10.79 11.59 -24.17
CA PRO A 254 9.57 11.69 -24.93
C PRO A 254 9.74 11.41 -26.43
N ILE A 255 8.99 10.42 -26.94
CA ILE A 255 8.98 10.03 -28.36
C ILE A 255 7.56 10.21 -28.89
N ILE A 256 7.45 10.89 -30.01
CA ILE A 256 6.22 11.11 -30.76
C ILE A 256 6.19 10.13 -31.94
N LEU A 257 5.14 9.32 -32.01
CA LEU A 257 4.93 8.47 -33.16
C LEU A 257 4.21 9.25 -34.25
N GLU A 258 4.72 9.10 -35.48
CA GLU A 258 4.23 9.80 -36.67
C GLU A 258 3.72 8.80 -37.72
N GLU A 259 2.75 9.25 -38.50
CA GLU A 259 2.42 8.59 -39.76
C GLU A 259 3.56 8.78 -40.76
N LYS A 260 3.59 7.96 -41.81
CA LYS A 260 4.60 8.09 -42.88
C LYS A 260 4.65 9.48 -43.53
N SER A 261 3.62 10.27 -43.35
CA SER A 261 3.53 11.67 -43.79
C SER A 261 4.33 12.64 -42.92
N GLY A 262 4.89 12.22 -41.76
CA GLY A 262 5.56 13.09 -40.78
C GLY A 262 4.57 13.84 -39.87
N VAL A 263 3.30 13.46 -39.88
CA VAL A 263 2.29 14.03 -38.99
C VAL A 263 2.19 13.17 -37.72
N PRO A 264 2.20 13.76 -36.52
CA PRO A 264 1.99 13.02 -35.28
C PRO A 264 0.68 12.23 -35.32
N ILE A 265 0.70 10.97 -34.83
CA ILE A 265 -0.48 10.12 -34.78
C ILE A 265 -1.59 10.79 -33.97
N ALA A 266 -1.26 11.37 -32.83
CA ALA A 266 -2.18 12.18 -32.04
C ALA A 266 -1.46 13.05 -31.01
N ASN A 267 -2.15 14.14 -30.64
CA ASN A 267 -1.91 14.91 -29.42
C ASN A 267 -3.27 15.26 -28.79
N ILE A 268 -3.26 15.60 -27.53
CA ILE A 268 -4.49 15.92 -26.77
C ILE A 268 -5.01 17.30 -27.19
N LYS A 269 -6.29 17.36 -27.55
CA LYS A 269 -6.97 18.56 -28.05
C LYS A 269 -8.20 18.90 -27.20
N ASN A 270 -8.79 20.08 -27.48
CA ASN A 270 -10.03 20.46 -26.82
C ASN A 270 -11.16 19.43 -27.07
N ASN A 271 -11.91 19.15 -26.03
CA ASN A 271 -13.03 18.21 -25.95
C ASN A 271 -12.62 16.74 -25.98
N ASP A 272 -11.32 16.41 -26.04
CA ASP A 272 -10.88 15.03 -25.91
C ASP A 272 -11.10 14.50 -24.48
N VAL A 273 -11.24 13.20 -24.39
CA VAL A 273 -11.34 12.47 -23.12
C VAL A 273 -10.01 11.80 -22.83
N VAL A 274 -9.48 12.01 -21.64
CA VAL A 274 -8.23 11.42 -21.16
C VAL A 274 -8.54 10.48 -20.00
N ILE A 275 -8.20 9.20 -20.14
CA ILE A 275 -8.35 8.19 -19.08
C ILE A 275 -6.98 7.72 -18.64
N PHE A 276 -6.67 7.91 -17.37
CA PHE A 276 -5.48 7.35 -16.75
C PHE A 276 -5.77 5.95 -16.24
N PHE A 277 -4.99 4.95 -16.68
CA PHE A 277 -5.27 3.54 -16.35
C PHE A 277 -4.35 2.91 -15.29
N ASN A 278 -3.48 3.70 -14.66
CA ASN A 278 -2.76 3.25 -13.47
C ASN A 278 -3.73 3.04 -12.31
N HIS A 279 -3.50 1.98 -11.52
CA HIS A 279 -4.27 1.72 -10.32
C HIS A 279 -3.62 2.27 -9.06
N ARG A 280 -2.29 2.50 -9.07
CA ARG A 280 -1.56 3.10 -7.94
C ARG A 280 -1.42 4.61 -8.10
N PRO A 281 -1.84 5.40 -7.08
CA PRO A 281 -2.02 6.84 -7.20
C PRO A 281 -0.74 7.67 -7.14
N ASP A 282 0.24 7.30 -6.31
CA ASP A 282 1.34 8.15 -5.84
C ASP A 282 2.11 8.86 -6.97
N ARG A 283 2.42 8.16 -8.06
CA ARG A 283 3.23 8.67 -9.17
C ARG A 283 2.42 9.30 -10.32
N MET A 284 1.08 9.23 -10.24
CA MET A 284 0.24 9.84 -11.28
C MET A 284 -0.18 11.28 -10.94
N ARG A 285 -0.09 11.67 -9.66
CA ARG A 285 -0.57 12.96 -9.14
C ARG A 285 -0.03 14.16 -9.92
N GLN A 286 1.28 14.22 -10.19
CA GLN A 286 1.88 15.38 -10.88
C GLN A 286 1.42 15.50 -12.32
N LEU A 287 1.41 14.39 -13.07
CA LEU A 287 0.99 14.40 -14.47
C LEU A 287 -0.50 14.71 -14.61
N VAL A 288 -1.35 14.10 -13.78
CA VAL A 288 -2.80 14.39 -13.74
C VAL A 288 -3.05 15.85 -13.39
N LYS A 289 -2.38 16.36 -12.35
CA LYS A 289 -2.47 17.77 -11.96
C LYS A 289 -2.12 18.73 -13.10
N SER A 290 -1.09 18.42 -13.89
CA SER A 290 -0.68 19.25 -15.02
C SER A 290 -1.74 19.32 -16.12
N LEU A 291 -2.50 18.25 -16.35
CA LEU A 291 -3.55 18.18 -17.36
C LEU A 291 -4.90 18.71 -16.84
N ALA A 292 -5.24 18.43 -15.58
CA ALA A 292 -6.54 18.78 -15.00
C ALA A 292 -6.55 20.19 -14.34
N ALA A 293 -5.51 20.56 -13.57
CA ALA A 293 -5.48 21.73 -12.69
C ALA A 293 -4.21 22.57 -12.92
N ALA A 294 -4.06 23.15 -14.11
CA ALA A 294 -2.83 23.84 -14.54
C ALA A 294 -2.38 25.01 -13.65
N ASP A 295 -3.28 25.65 -12.92
CA ASP A 295 -2.95 26.82 -12.07
C ASP A 295 -2.12 26.42 -10.81
N ALA A 296 -1.91 25.13 -10.60
CA ALA A 296 -1.25 24.59 -9.43
C ALA A 296 0.07 23.84 -9.74
N VAL A 297 0.68 24.06 -10.90
CA VAL A 297 1.96 23.46 -11.30
C VAL A 297 3.05 24.51 -11.44
N GLU A 298 4.31 24.13 -11.17
CA GLU A 298 5.45 25.04 -11.13
C GLU A 298 6.13 25.21 -12.51
N PHE A 299 5.41 25.01 -13.62
CA PHE A 299 5.90 25.30 -14.96
C PHE A 299 4.82 25.97 -15.81
N ALA A 300 5.27 26.70 -16.84
CA ALA A 300 4.35 27.39 -17.72
C ALA A 300 3.56 26.40 -18.58
N VAL A 301 2.26 26.33 -18.35
CA VAL A 301 1.34 25.52 -19.14
C VAL A 301 0.74 26.37 -20.23
N PHE A 302 1.33 26.31 -21.43
CA PHE A 302 0.81 27.03 -22.61
C PHE A 302 -0.21 26.18 -23.34
N GLY A 303 -1.27 26.80 -23.86
CA GLY A 303 -2.23 26.15 -24.75
C GLY A 303 -2.95 24.97 -24.14
N LYS A 304 -3.22 25.00 -22.84
CA LYS A 304 -3.92 23.91 -22.13
C LYS A 304 -5.24 23.59 -22.81
N PRO A 305 -5.43 22.34 -23.27
CA PRO A 305 -6.71 21.93 -23.86
C PRO A 305 -7.80 21.80 -22.78
N LYS A 306 -9.03 22.11 -23.14
CA LYS A 306 -10.21 21.82 -22.32
C LYS A 306 -10.62 20.37 -22.56
N ILE A 307 -10.31 19.51 -21.63
CA ILE A 307 -10.50 18.05 -21.72
C ILE A 307 -11.32 17.51 -20.56
N GLU A 308 -11.91 16.34 -20.76
CA GLU A 308 -12.44 15.52 -19.68
C GLU A 308 -11.36 14.57 -19.19
N VAL A 309 -11.04 14.62 -17.91
CA VAL A 309 -10.05 13.72 -17.31
C VAL A 309 -10.74 12.72 -16.40
N VAL A 310 -10.47 11.44 -16.59
CA VAL A 310 -10.97 10.34 -15.76
C VAL A 310 -9.79 9.58 -15.18
N CYS A 311 -9.83 9.32 -13.89
CA CYS A 311 -8.85 8.51 -13.17
C CYS A 311 -9.40 7.09 -12.93
N LEU A 312 -8.60 6.06 -13.16
CA LEU A 312 -9.03 4.70 -12.89
C LEU A 312 -9.29 4.50 -11.39
N THR A 313 -8.42 5.04 -10.54
CA THR A 313 -8.52 5.07 -9.08
C THR A 313 -8.41 6.50 -8.57
N GLU A 314 -8.67 6.76 -7.29
CA GLU A 314 -8.61 8.10 -6.70
C GLU A 314 -7.14 8.51 -6.46
N TYR A 315 -6.55 9.28 -7.38
CA TYR A 315 -5.15 9.72 -7.25
C TYR A 315 -4.96 10.83 -6.22
N ASP A 316 -5.93 11.72 -6.10
CA ASP A 316 -5.95 12.79 -5.09
C ASP A 316 -7.39 13.32 -4.95
N ARG A 317 -7.89 13.34 -3.73
CA ARG A 317 -9.26 13.81 -3.42
C ARG A 317 -9.48 15.28 -3.77
N THR A 318 -8.42 16.08 -3.73
CA THR A 318 -8.49 17.52 -4.03
C THR A 318 -8.71 17.83 -5.51
N PHE A 319 -8.50 16.87 -6.40
CA PHE A 319 -8.66 17.07 -7.84
C PHE A 319 -10.12 17.17 -8.28
N ASN A 320 -11.06 16.61 -7.49
CA ASN A 320 -12.49 16.55 -7.83
C ASN A 320 -12.75 15.98 -9.25
N LEU A 321 -11.96 15.02 -9.68
CA LEU A 321 -12.08 14.36 -10.99
C LEU A 321 -12.98 13.13 -10.90
N PRO A 322 -13.64 12.73 -12.00
CA PRO A 322 -14.29 11.44 -12.10
C PRO A 322 -13.32 10.29 -11.84
N VAL A 323 -13.73 9.36 -10.98
CA VAL A 323 -12.95 8.18 -10.58
C VAL A 323 -13.75 6.92 -10.89
N ALA A 324 -13.19 6.03 -11.71
CA ALA A 324 -13.88 4.81 -12.15
C ALA A 324 -14.05 3.79 -11.01
N PHE A 325 -12.96 3.54 -10.27
CA PHE A 325 -12.97 2.64 -9.12
C PHE A 325 -12.60 3.44 -7.88
N LYS A 326 -13.63 4.01 -7.27
CA LYS A 326 -13.47 4.76 -6.02
C LYS A 326 -13.49 3.77 -4.87
N GLN A 327 -12.52 3.85 -3.98
CA GLN A 327 -12.61 3.14 -2.71
C GLN A 327 -13.87 3.58 -1.98
N GLY A 328 -14.56 2.63 -1.35
CA GLY A 328 -15.80 2.91 -0.63
C GLY A 328 -15.63 3.97 0.46
N ASN A 329 -16.74 4.33 1.11
CA ASN A 329 -16.80 5.32 2.19
C ASN A 329 -15.65 5.16 3.19
N GLU A 330 -15.30 6.27 3.87
CA GLU A 330 -14.29 6.30 4.93
C GLU A 330 -14.31 5.04 5.79
N ILE A 331 -13.15 4.41 5.92
CA ILE A 331 -13.02 3.23 6.76
C ILE A 331 -13.18 3.68 8.21
N ASN A 332 -14.16 3.13 8.91
CA ASN A 332 -14.26 3.26 10.36
C ASN A 332 -13.15 2.42 11.00
N ALA A 333 -11.89 2.89 10.85
CA ALA A 333 -10.74 2.23 11.43
C ALA A 333 -10.79 2.25 12.96
N MET A 334 -10.12 1.29 13.60
CA MET A 334 -9.97 1.20 15.05
C MET A 334 -9.57 2.55 15.68
N THR A 335 -8.73 3.28 15.02
CA THR A 335 -8.19 4.57 15.47
C THR A 335 -9.24 5.68 15.49
N LYS A 336 -10.18 5.67 14.57
CA LYS A 336 -11.36 6.54 14.60
C LYS A 336 -12.28 6.15 15.76
N VAL A 337 -12.47 4.85 15.97
CA VAL A 337 -13.25 4.35 17.13
C VAL A 337 -12.61 4.77 18.46
N PHE A 338 -11.27 4.75 18.55
CA PHE A 338 -10.56 5.29 19.71
C PHE A 338 -10.87 6.75 19.94
N ALA A 339 -10.81 7.59 18.90
CA ALA A 339 -11.12 9.01 19.00
C ALA A 339 -12.55 9.27 19.46
N GLU A 340 -13.53 8.52 18.93
CA GLU A 340 -14.94 8.62 19.29
C GLU A 340 -15.23 8.19 20.74
N ASN A 341 -14.38 7.31 21.31
CA ASN A 341 -14.49 6.82 22.67
C ASN A 341 -13.49 7.46 23.66
N GLY A 342 -12.74 8.47 23.22
CA GLY A 342 -11.77 9.18 24.06
C GLY A 342 -10.59 8.33 24.53
N VAL A 343 -10.22 7.28 23.76
CA VAL A 343 -9.07 6.40 24.04
C VAL A 343 -7.78 7.09 23.59
N LEU A 344 -6.93 7.42 24.54
CA LEU A 344 -5.63 8.01 24.27
C LEU A 344 -4.69 6.95 23.72
N ASN A 345 -4.19 7.16 22.50
CA ASN A 345 -3.31 6.18 21.85
C ASN A 345 -2.00 6.82 21.37
N CYS A 346 -0.91 6.10 21.56
CA CYS A 346 0.42 6.52 21.14
C CYS A 346 0.99 5.53 20.11
N ARG A 347 1.44 6.04 18.96
CA ARG A 347 2.04 5.27 17.88
C ARG A 347 3.52 5.52 17.81
N ILE A 348 4.33 4.46 17.83
CA ILE A 348 5.77 4.55 17.95
C ILE A 348 6.42 3.66 16.89
N THR A 349 7.20 4.25 16.01
CA THR A 349 7.99 3.54 15.00
C THR A 349 9.14 4.41 14.48
N GLU A 350 9.92 3.88 13.57
CA GLU A 350 10.93 4.65 12.85
C GLU A 350 10.39 5.14 11.49
N THR A 351 11.15 6.04 10.83
CA THR A 351 10.71 6.76 9.61
C THR A 351 10.25 5.81 8.49
N GLU A 352 10.90 4.66 8.32
CA GLU A 352 10.58 3.69 7.25
C GLU A 352 9.15 3.15 7.34
N LYS A 353 8.63 2.99 8.56
CA LYS A 353 7.28 2.46 8.82
C LYS A 353 6.27 3.52 9.31
N TYR A 354 6.61 4.82 9.14
CA TYR A 354 5.73 5.92 9.51
C TYR A 354 4.35 5.86 8.86
N ALA A 355 4.32 5.75 7.52
CA ALA A 355 3.06 5.73 6.77
C ALA A 355 2.19 4.51 7.14
N HIS A 356 2.83 3.37 7.48
CA HIS A 356 2.14 2.14 7.86
C HIS A 356 1.39 2.32 9.18
N LEU A 357 2.04 2.92 10.17
CA LEU A 357 1.45 3.15 11.48
C LEU A 357 0.53 4.38 11.56
N THR A 358 0.46 5.18 10.50
CA THR A 358 -0.40 6.38 10.41
C THR A 358 -1.45 6.23 9.31
N TYR A 359 -1.10 6.53 8.08
CA TYR A 359 -2.01 6.54 6.94
C TYR A 359 -2.75 5.20 6.74
N PHE A 360 -2.00 4.09 6.65
CA PHE A 360 -2.62 2.77 6.39
C PHE A 360 -3.42 2.28 7.60
N LEU A 361 -2.89 2.39 8.81
CA LEU A 361 -3.61 1.99 10.03
C LEU A 361 -4.88 2.84 10.26
N ASN A 362 -4.89 4.09 9.76
CA ASN A 362 -6.06 4.97 9.78
C ASN A 362 -7.04 4.72 8.63
N GLY A 363 -6.89 3.62 7.91
CA GLY A 363 -7.80 3.32 6.80
C GLY A 363 -7.62 4.24 5.58
N GLY A 364 -6.40 4.74 5.34
CA GLY A 364 -6.08 5.65 4.24
C GLY A 364 -6.34 7.13 4.55
N ILE A 365 -6.41 7.51 5.83
CA ILE A 365 -6.59 8.90 6.27
C ILE A 365 -5.28 9.45 6.79
N GLU A 366 -4.80 10.55 6.19
CA GLU A 366 -3.54 11.21 6.57
C GLU A 366 -3.64 12.02 7.86
N LEU A 367 -4.81 12.62 8.11
CA LEU A 367 -5.04 13.48 9.27
C LEU A 367 -4.96 12.70 10.58
N GLU A 368 -4.35 13.33 11.60
CA GLU A 368 -4.37 12.81 12.96
C GLU A 368 -5.78 12.81 13.51
N HIS A 369 -6.19 11.69 14.09
CA HIS A 369 -7.43 11.65 14.86
C HIS A 369 -7.25 12.34 16.23
N PRO A 370 -8.32 12.89 16.80
CA PRO A 370 -8.28 13.27 18.22
C PRO A 370 -7.81 12.10 19.11
N CYS A 371 -7.08 12.39 20.16
CA CYS A 371 -6.51 11.39 21.08
C CYS A 371 -5.37 10.53 20.49
N GLU A 372 -4.83 10.89 19.32
CA GLU A 372 -3.71 10.22 18.68
C GLU A 372 -2.41 10.99 18.94
N GLN A 373 -1.40 10.30 19.47
CA GLN A 373 -0.04 10.81 19.64
C GLN A 373 0.89 10.03 18.70
N ARG A 374 1.73 10.74 17.94
CA ARG A 374 2.71 10.16 17.04
C ARG A 374 4.12 10.44 17.54
N VAL A 375 4.90 9.38 17.78
CA VAL A 375 6.29 9.46 18.22
C VAL A 375 7.18 8.75 17.19
N PHE A 376 7.99 9.54 16.48
CA PHE A 376 8.87 9.01 15.45
C PHE A 376 10.31 9.00 15.90
N VAL A 377 10.99 7.92 15.54
CA VAL A 377 12.44 7.79 15.61
C VAL A 377 12.99 7.96 14.20
N PRO A 378 13.80 9.00 13.92
CA PRO A 378 14.41 9.14 12.60
C PRO A 378 15.27 7.93 12.28
N SER A 379 15.03 7.31 11.11
CA SER A 379 15.90 6.26 10.59
C SER A 379 17.28 6.83 10.28
N LEU A 380 18.29 5.98 10.27
CA LEU A 380 19.68 6.39 10.06
C LEU A 380 19.88 6.90 8.63
N LYS A 381 20.50 8.08 8.48
CA LYS A 381 20.91 8.57 7.16
C LYS A 381 22.03 7.68 6.61
N ASN A 382 21.92 7.30 5.33
CA ASN A 382 22.84 6.37 4.66
C ASN A 382 22.86 4.98 5.33
N PHE A 383 21.70 4.53 5.75
CA PHE A 383 21.52 3.23 6.38
C PHE A 383 21.96 2.09 5.44
N VAL A 384 22.83 1.24 5.96
CA VAL A 384 23.23 -0.01 5.32
C VAL A 384 22.78 -1.14 6.25
N CYS A 385 21.70 -1.83 5.88
CA CYS A 385 21.07 -2.89 6.69
C CYS A 385 22.09 -3.95 7.16
N GLU A 386 23.10 -4.22 6.35
CA GLU A 386 24.15 -5.20 6.64
C GLU A 386 25.09 -4.80 7.77
N THR A 387 25.24 -3.51 8.05
CA THR A 387 26.15 -3.02 9.10
C THR A 387 25.46 -2.63 10.40
N GLN A 388 24.16 -2.43 10.37
CA GLN A 388 23.36 -1.98 11.51
C GLN A 388 22.00 -2.70 11.52
N PRO A 389 21.97 -4.04 11.67
CA PRO A 389 20.75 -4.83 11.58
C PRO A 389 19.75 -4.53 12.72
N GLU A 390 20.17 -3.90 13.81
CA GLU A 390 19.31 -3.42 14.87
C GLU A 390 18.44 -2.22 14.48
N MET A 391 18.80 -1.51 13.41
CA MET A 391 18.16 -0.27 12.99
C MET A 391 17.95 0.71 14.17
N GLN A 392 16.69 1.11 14.41
CA GLN A 392 16.33 1.96 15.55
C GLN A 392 15.47 1.23 16.58
N CYS A 393 15.40 -0.12 16.55
CA CYS A 393 14.49 -0.89 17.40
C CYS A 393 14.67 -0.59 18.91
N PHE A 394 15.93 -0.40 19.38
CA PHE A 394 16.19 -0.02 20.78
C PHE A 394 15.67 1.36 21.15
N LYS A 395 15.75 2.36 20.22
CA LYS A 395 15.21 3.69 20.47
C LYS A 395 13.69 3.71 20.42
N VAL A 396 13.08 2.96 19.51
CA VAL A 396 11.62 2.75 19.46
C VAL A 396 11.15 2.14 20.77
N THR A 397 11.84 1.10 21.24
CA THR A 397 11.57 0.44 22.52
C THR A 397 11.73 1.40 23.71
N ASP A 398 12.80 2.19 23.79
CA ASP A 398 12.99 3.19 24.86
C ASP A 398 11.82 4.19 24.92
N LYS A 399 11.33 4.65 23.74
CA LYS A 399 10.17 5.54 23.67
C LYS A 399 8.90 4.88 24.21
N LEU A 400 8.67 3.62 23.86
CA LEU A 400 7.54 2.84 24.38
C LEU A 400 7.65 2.68 25.91
N LEU A 401 8.81 2.26 26.42
CA LEU A 401 9.02 2.04 27.86
C LEU A 401 8.77 3.32 28.67
N ARG A 402 9.24 4.46 28.16
CA ARG A 402 8.95 5.77 28.79
C ARG A 402 7.47 6.14 28.73
N GLY A 403 6.80 5.90 27.61
CA GLY A 403 5.36 6.13 27.46
C GLY A 403 4.54 5.29 28.44
N LEU A 404 4.88 4.00 28.56
CA LEU A 404 4.27 3.08 29.52
C LEU A 404 4.52 3.52 30.98
N GLU A 405 5.71 4.10 31.26
CA GLU A 405 6.04 4.62 32.59
C GLU A 405 5.27 5.89 32.92
N ALA A 406 5.10 6.80 31.97
CA ALA A 406 4.32 8.01 32.13
C ALA A 406 2.83 7.71 32.43
N GLY A 407 2.29 6.64 31.81
CA GLY A 407 0.91 6.17 32.05
C GLY A 407 -0.15 7.15 31.56
N GLU A 408 0.16 7.92 30.51
CA GLU A 408 -0.73 8.93 29.94
C GLU A 408 -1.61 8.38 28.81
N ASN A 409 -1.23 7.26 28.19
CA ASN A 409 -1.95 6.63 27.09
C ASN A 409 -2.60 5.31 27.52
N ASP A 410 -3.79 5.05 26.99
CA ASP A 410 -4.54 3.80 27.19
C ASP A 410 -4.01 2.69 26.27
N VAL A 411 -3.61 3.06 25.03
CA VAL A 411 -3.14 2.13 24.00
C VAL A 411 -1.81 2.59 23.41
N PHE A 412 -0.89 1.66 23.22
CA PHE A 412 0.33 1.85 22.47
C PHE A 412 0.32 0.97 21.23
N ILE A 413 0.67 1.50 20.06
CA ILE A 413 0.82 0.74 18.82
C ILE A 413 2.25 0.94 18.33
N VAL A 414 2.99 -0.15 18.22
CA VAL A 414 4.43 -0.12 17.96
C VAL A 414 4.74 -1.03 16.79
N ASN A 415 5.55 -0.56 15.85
CA ASN A 415 6.13 -1.38 14.79
C ASN A 415 7.64 -1.43 14.96
N LEU A 416 8.20 -2.64 14.99
CA LEU A 416 9.63 -2.92 15.00
C LEU A 416 10.06 -3.36 13.59
N ALA A 417 10.61 -2.44 12.83
CA ALA A 417 10.84 -2.56 11.39
C ALA A 417 12.04 -3.44 11.00
N ALA A 418 12.96 -3.70 11.94
CA ALA A 418 14.29 -4.22 11.62
C ALA A 418 14.26 -5.59 10.91
N THR A 419 13.37 -6.49 11.31
CA THR A 419 13.28 -7.84 10.73
C THR A 419 12.93 -7.82 9.25
N ASP A 420 11.93 -7.04 8.84
CA ASP A 420 11.52 -6.89 7.45
C ASP A 420 12.59 -6.18 6.61
N MET A 421 13.04 -5.03 7.09
CA MET A 421 13.98 -4.19 6.33
C MET A 421 15.33 -4.88 6.07
N VAL A 422 15.82 -5.68 7.04
CA VAL A 422 17.05 -6.44 6.87
C VAL A 422 16.82 -7.67 5.98
N ALA A 423 15.65 -8.32 6.08
CA ALA A 423 15.30 -9.46 5.23
C ALA A 423 15.29 -9.10 3.75
N HIS A 424 14.90 -7.88 3.39
CA HIS A 424 14.95 -7.39 2.01
C HIS A 424 16.35 -7.34 1.38
N THR A 425 17.42 -7.44 2.19
CA THR A 425 18.79 -7.58 1.66
C THR A 425 19.09 -8.99 1.13
N GLY A 426 18.28 -9.99 1.49
CA GLY A 426 18.57 -11.41 1.22
C GLY A 426 19.69 -12.01 2.09
N ASN A 427 20.22 -11.23 3.05
CA ASN A 427 21.32 -11.67 3.91
C ASN A 427 20.78 -12.39 5.16
N LEU A 428 20.78 -13.73 5.13
CA LEU A 428 20.26 -14.56 6.22
C LEU A 428 20.96 -14.30 7.57
N GLU A 429 22.31 -14.16 7.58
CA GLU A 429 23.06 -13.94 8.83
C GLU A 429 22.64 -12.62 9.49
N LYS A 430 22.53 -11.55 8.70
CA LYS A 430 22.13 -10.25 9.21
C LYS A 430 20.65 -10.22 9.64
N THR A 431 19.81 -10.96 8.97
CA THR A 431 18.41 -11.11 9.38
C THR A 431 18.30 -11.88 10.71
N ILE A 432 19.12 -12.90 10.93
CA ILE A 432 19.22 -13.59 12.24
C ILE A 432 19.62 -12.59 13.33
N GLU A 433 20.63 -11.74 13.10
CA GLU A 433 21.02 -10.70 14.06
C GLU A 433 19.86 -9.73 14.34
N ALA A 434 19.13 -9.26 13.30
CA ALA A 434 17.97 -8.38 13.45
C ALA A 434 16.86 -9.03 14.30
N VAL A 435 16.56 -10.30 14.03
CA VAL A 435 15.59 -11.09 14.83
C VAL A 435 15.99 -11.13 16.30
N GLN A 436 17.27 -11.35 16.63
CA GLN A 436 17.75 -11.38 18.02
C GLN A 436 17.68 -10.02 18.71
N PHE A 437 17.93 -8.93 17.98
CA PHE A 437 17.75 -7.57 18.51
C PHE A 437 16.29 -7.25 18.79
N VAL A 438 15.38 -7.64 17.89
CA VAL A 438 13.93 -7.47 18.08
C VAL A 438 13.43 -8.32 19.26
N ASP A 439 13.91 -9.55 19.42
CA ASP A 439 13.59 -10.39 20.58
C ASP A 439 14.06 -9.75 21.90
N THR A 440 15.25 -9.17 21.92
CA THR A 440 15.77 -8.42 23.09
C THR A 440 14.86 -7.23 23.45
N CYS A 441 14.41 -6.48 22.43
CA CYS A 441 13.45 -5.39 22.62
C CYS A 441 12.12 -5.90 23.17
N LEU A 442 11.63 -7.02 22.60
CA LEU A 442 10.41 -7.67 23.07
C LEU A 442 10.52 -8.05 24.56
N GLY A 443 11.65 -8.61 24.99
CA GLY A 443 11.91 -8.94 26.38
C GLY A 443 11.75 -7.75 27.32
N GLY A 444 12.33 -6.60 27.00
CA GLY A 444 12.19 -5.37 27.78
C GLY A 444 10.76 -4.83 27.83
N ILE A 445 10.03 -4.95 26.72
CA ILE A 445 8.62 -4.55 26.62
C ILE A 445 7.76 -5.46 27.50
N LEU A 446 7.93 -6.76 27.41
CA LEU A 446 7.16 -7.75 28.19
C LEU A 446 7.39 -7.60 29.69
N GLU A 447 8.65 -7.41 30.12
CA GLU A 447 8.97 -7.16 31.53
C GLU A 447 8.21 -5.91 32.05
N LYS A 448 8.22 -4.81 31.27
CA LYS A 448 7.52 -3.59 31.66
C LYS A 448 6.02 -3.77 31.71
N ILE A 449 5.42 -4.41 30.70
CA ILE A 449 3.96 -4.68 30.61
C ILE A 449 3.50 -5.51 31.81
N ARG A 450 4.19 -6.61 32.13
CA ARG A 450 3.88 -7.44 33.30
C ARG A 450 3.97 -6.64 34.60
N LYS A 451 5.05 -5.86 34.76
CA LYS A 451 5.26 -5.05 35.98
C LYS A 451 4.15 -4.04 36.25
N ILE A 452 3.51 -3.51 35.20
CA ILE A 452 2.41 -2.52 35.33
C ILE A 452 1.03 -3.17 35.24
N GLY A 453 0.94 -4.50 35.09
CA GLY A 453 -0.31 -5.23 34.93
C GLY A 453 -1.02 -4.94 33.61
N GLY A 454 -0.28 -4.54 32.57
CA GLY A 454 -0.79 -4.25 31.24
C GLY A 454 -1.11 -5.50 30.42
N VAL A 455 -1.59 -5.28 29.19
CA VAL A 455 -1.85 -6.33 28.20
C VAL A 455 -0.98 -6.06 26.97
N ALA A 456 -0.37 -7.09 26.38
CA ALA A 456 0.28 -6.96 25.08
C ALA A 456 -0.32 -7.93 24.07
N ILE A 457 -0.50 -7.44 22.84
CA ILE A 457 -0.76 -8.24 21.66
C ILE A 457 0.49 -8.17 20.80
N ILE A 458 1.06 -9.31 20.47
CA ILE A 458 2.22 -9.44 19.60
C ILE A 458 1.77 -10.12 18.32
N THR A 459 1.97 -9.47 17.17
CA THR A 459 1.61 -10.01 15.85
C THR A 459 2.60 -9.52 14.79
N SER A 460 2.38 -9.87 13.55
CA SER A 460 3.06 -9.31 12.39
C SER A 460 2.05 -8.88 11.33
N ASP A 461 2.48 -8.05 10.41
CA ASP A 461 1.68 -7.54 9.30
C ASP A 461 1.79 -8.40 8.03
N HIS A 462 2.88 -9.13 7.86
CA HIS A 462 3.14 -10.11 6.80
C HIS A 462 4.34 -10.99 7.14
N GLY A 463 4.64 -11.99 6.31
CA GLY A 463 5.83 -12.80 6.41
C GLY A 463 6.94 -12.30 5.48
N ASN A 464 8.20 -12.52 5.88
CA ASN A 464 9.41 -12.26 5.11
C ASN A 464 10.58 -13.09 5.67
N CYS A 465 10.99 -12.84 6.92
CA CYS A 465 12.22 -13.36 7.51
C CYS A 465 12.18 -14.86 7.88
N GLU A 466 11.04 -15.51 7.78
CA GLU A 466 10.89 -16.95 7.99
C GLU A 466 11.19 -17.79 6.72
N GLU A 467 11.46 -17.14 5.57
CA GLU A 467 11.74 -17.82 4.31
C GLU A 467 12.76 -17.04 3.45
N MET A 468 14.01 -16.96 3.96
CA MET A 468 15.11 -16.19 3.38
C MET A 468 15.89 -16.93 2.28
N ALA A 469 15.51 -18.14 1.92
CA ALA A 469 16.13 -18.91 0.85
C ALA A 469 15.07 -19.69 0.08
N ASP A 470 15.22 -19.72 -1.25
CA ASP A 470 14.48 -20.65 -2.08
C ASP A 470 15.01 -22.07 -1.84
N LEU A 471 14.15 -22.93 -1.32
CA LEU A 471 14.54 -24.28 -0.93
C LEU A 471 14.85 -25.22 -2.12
N LEU A 472 14.48 -24.85 -3.34
CA LEU A 472 14.74 -25.62 -4.55
C LEU A 472 16.08 -25.23 -5.18
N THR A 473 16.37 -23.93 -5.22
CA THR A 473 17.57 -23.38 -5.86
C THR A 473 18.71 -23.10 -4.88
N GLY A 474 18.37 -22.89 -3.59
CA GLY A 474 19.30 -22.45 -2.56
C GLY A 474 19.69 -20.97 -2.68
N GLU A 475 19.07 -20.23 -3.60
CA GLU A 475 19.33 -18.80 -3.77
C GLU A 475 18.67 -17.97 -2.65
N PRO A 476 19.26 -16.82 -2.28
CA PRO A 476 18.64 -15.91 -1.32
C PRO A 476 17.26 -15.44 -1.79
N ASN A 477 16.28 -15.48 -0.88
CA ASN A 477 14.96 -14.89 -1.08
C ASN A 477 14.88 -13.59 -0.27
N ASN A 478 14.48 -12.50 -0.91
CA ASN A 478 14.29 -11.18 -0.31
C ASN A 478 12.87 -10.65 -0.46
N SER A 479 11.95 -11.54 -0.83
CA SER A 479 10.54 -11.21 -1.08
C SER A 479 9.67 -11.59 0.10
N HIS A 480 8.57 -10.87 0.26
CA HIS A 480 7.53 -11.26 1.21
C HIS A 480 6.94 -12.63 0.86
N THR A 481 6.35 -13.28 1.87
CA THR A 481 5.80 -14.63 1.76
C THR A 481 4.27 -14.64 1.80
N THR A 482 3.71 -15.80 1.51
CA THR A 482 2.27 -16.09 1.71
C THR A 482 1.99 -16.79 3.04
N ASN A 483 3.00 -16.94 3.89
CA ASN A 483 2.90 -17.63 5.15
C ASN A 483 1.96 -16.91 6.14
N LEU A 484 1.44 -17.66 7.10
CA LEU A 484 0.68 -17.12 8.21
C LEU A 484 1.60 -16.32 9.14
N VAL A 485 1.03 -15.42 9.92
CA VAL A 485 1.74 -14.64 10.93
C VAL A 485 1.27 -15.00 12.34
N PRO A 486 2.13 -14.88 13.37
CA PRO A 486 1.75 -15.20 14.74
C PRO A 486 0.83 -14.13 15.33
N PHE A 487 0.00 -14.54 16.29
CA PHE A 487 -0.74 -13.67 17.19
C PHE A 487 -0.65 -14.24 18.61
N HIS A 488 -0.07 -13.49 19.53
CA HIS A 488 0.03 -13.83 20.93
C HIS A 488 -0.72 -12.79 21.78
N LEU A 489 -1.47 -13.28 22.78
CA LEU A 489 -2.10 -12.43 23.79
C LEU A 489 -1.39 -12.62 25.11
N VAL A 490 -0.59 -11.63 25.51
CA VAL A 490 0.14 -11.64 26.78
C VAL A 490 -0.67 -10.85 27.82
N ASP A 491 -1.34 -11.59 28.67
CA ASP A 491 -2.10 -11.10 29.82
C ASP A 491 -2.01 -12.14 30.94
N ASP A 492 -1.37 -11.80 32.04
CA ASP A 492 -1.16 -12.69 33.19
C ASP A 492 -2.48 -13.13 33.86
N HIS A 493 -3.58 -12.41 33.59
CA HIS A 493 -4.91 -12.78 34.06
C HIS A 493 -5.69 -13.67 33.08
N ALA A 494 -5.15 -13.97 31.93
CA ALA A 494 -5.82 -14.68 30.83
C ALA A 494 -4.95 -15.79 30.19
N VAL A 495 -4.02 -16.37 30.94
CA VAL A 495 -3.08 -17.40 30.45
C VAL A 495 -3.77 -18.69 29.97
N ASP A 496 -4.90 -19.04 30.55
CA ASP A 496 -5.71 -20.23 30.21
C ASP A 496 -6.72 -19.94 29.08
N LEU A 497 -6.79 -18.73 28.58
CA LEU A 497 -7.71 -18.33 27.52
C LEU A 497 -7.36 -19.08 26.22
N LYS A 498 -8.38 -19.50 25.47
CA LYS A 498 -8.18 -20.06 24.13
C LYS A 498 -8.42 -19.00 23.07
N LEU A 499 -7.58 -19.02 22.04
CA LEU A 499 -7.77 -18.19 20.85
C LEU A 499 -8.34 -19.01 19.69
N ARG A 500 -9.18 -18.38 18.89
CA ARG A 500 -9.80 -18.97 17.70
C ARG A 500 -8.74 -19.21 16.63
N GLU A 501 -8.84 -20.34 15.97
CA GLU A 501 -8.03 -20.67 14.80
C GLU A 501 -8.64 -20.10 13.50
N GLY A 502 -7.82 -20.04 12.46
CA GLY A 502 -8.22 -19.60 11.12
C GLY A 502 -8.60 -18.13 11.03
N GLY A 503 -8.06 -17.29 11.92
CA GLY A 503 -8.19 -15.85 11.88
C GLY A 503 -7.39 -15.18 10.74
N ALA A 504 -7.56 -13.87 10.59
CA ALA A 504 -6.80 -13.04 9.69
C ALA A 504 -6.47 -11.68 10.35
N LEU A 505 -5.68 -10.85 9.69
CA LEU A 505 -5.29 -9.54 10.23
C LEU A 505 -6.49 -8.63 10.55
N GLU A 506 -7.62 -8.83 9.88
CA GLU A 506 -8.88 -8.12 10.19
C GLU A 506 -9.42 -8.39 11.61
N ASP A 507 -8.99 -9.45 12.26
CA ASP A 507 -9.48 -9.84 13.59
C ASP A 507 -8.74 -9.10 14.72
N VAL A 508 -7.64 -8.41 14.43
CA VAL A 508 -6.81 -7.72 15.44
C VAL A 508 -7.55 -6.54 16.07
N ALA A 509 -8.11 -5.64 15.26
CA ALA A 509 -8.87 -4.49 15.79
C ALA A 509 -10.09 -4.88 16.61
N PRO A 510 -10.97 -5.80 16.15
CA PRO A 510 -12.09 -6.29 16.95
C PRO A 510 -11.65 -6.88 18.30
N THR A 511 -10.53 -7.61 18.32
CA THR A 511 -9.97 -8.18 19.56
C THR A 511 -9.51 -7.07 20.52
N ILE A 512 -8.82 -6.04 20.03
CA ILE A 512 -8.39 -4.89 20.83
C ILE A 512 -9.59 -4.13 21.39
N LEU A 513 -10.58 -3.80 20.55
CA LEU A 513 -11.79 -3.11 20.97
C LEU A 513 -12.56 -3.89 22.05
N SER A 514 -12.66 -5.20 21.87
CA SER A 514 -13.32 -6.08 22.86
C SER A 514 -12.55 -6.15 24.19
N ILE A 515 -11.19 -6.16 24.18
CA ILE A 515 -10.39 -6.07 25.41
C ILE A 515 -10.63 -4.74 26.13
N LEU A 516 -10.82 -3.66 25.38
CA LEU A 516 -11.10 -2.33 25.92
C LEU A 516 -12.57 -2.14 26.35
N GLY A 517 -13.45 -3.13 26.10
CA GLY A 517 -14.88 -3.02 26.37
C GLY A 517 -15.62 -2.08 25.43
N ILE A 518 -15.10 -1.86 24.22
CA ILE A 518 -15.66 -0.97 23.21
C ILE A 518 -16.35 -1.81 22.13
N GLU A 519 -17.57 -1.45 21.80
CA GLU A 519 -18.31 -2.10 20.71
C GLU A 519 -17.69 -1.76 19.35
N LYS A 520 -17.42 -2.77 18.52
CA LYS A 520 -16.88 -2.57 17.18
C LYS A 520 -17.97 -2.02 16.24
N PRO A 521 -17.60 -1.15 15.27
CA PRO A 521 -18.53 -0.73 14.21
C PRO A 521 -19.06 -1.92 13.40
N VAL A 522 -20.26 -1.78 12.85
CA VAL A 522 -20.91 -2.84 12.06
C VAL A 522 -20.11 -3.19 10.79
N GLU A 523 -19.36 -2.25 10.26
CA GLU A 523 -18.48 -2.41 9.09
C GLU A 523 -17.23 -3.25 9.38
N MET A 524 -16.84 -3.40 10.65
CA MET A 524 -15.76 -4.30 11.05
C MET A 524 -16.27 -5.74 11.03
N THR A 525 -15.95 -6.48 9.96
CA THR A 525 -16.36 -7.88 9.76
C THR A 525 -15.51 -8.87 10.55
N GLY A 526 -14.30 -8.46 10.95
CA GLY A 526 -13.43 -9.24 11.82
C GLY A 526 -14.09 -9.56 13.17
N ARG A 527 -13.60 -10.56 13.85
CA ARG A 527 -14.14 -11.07 15.11
C ARG A 527 -13.10 -11.02 16.23
N ASP A 528 -13.55 -10.97 17.46
CA ASP A 528 -12.68 -11.19 18.60
C ASP A 528 -12.06 -12.60 18.53
N LEU A 529 -10.75 -12.68 18.60
CA LEU A 529 -10.01 -13.94 18.57
C LEU A 529 -10.13 -14.73 19.86
N ARG A 530 -10.56 -14.13 20.96
CA ARG A 530 -10.75 -14.81 22.23
C ARG A 530 -12.00 -15.71 22.19
N GLU A 531 -11.88 -16.94 22.65
CA GLU A 531 -13.03 -17.83 22.79
C GLU A 531 -13.76 -17.58 24.12
N ASN A 532 -15.09 -17.70 24.10
CA ASN A 532 -15.94 -17.68 25.29
C ASN A 532 -15.81 -16.45 26.19
N VAL A 533 -15.51 -15.29 25.65
CA VAL A 533 -15.60 -14.02 26.38
C VAL A 533 -17.06 -13.56 26.30
N ALA A 534 -17.73 -13.56 27.45
CA ALA A 534 -19.13 -13.14 27.60
C ALA A 534 -19.26 -11.60 27.58
#